data_7a01644963e5ccb896893220db223693
#
_entry.id   7a01644963e5ccb896893220db223693
#
_cell.length_a   1.000
_cell.length_b   1.000
_cell.length_c   1.000
_cell.angle_alpha   90.00
_cell.angle_beta   90.00
_cell.angle_gamma   90.00
#
_symmetry.space_group_name_H-M   'P 1'
#
loop_
_entity.id
_entity.type
_entity.pdbx_description
1 polymer ?
#
loop_
_entity_poly.entity_id
_entity_poly.type
_entity_poly.pdbx_seq_one_letter_code
_entity_poly.pdbx_strand_id
1 'polypeptide(L)'
;MTGPLVGLVVNPVAGLGGRVGLKGSDGADVQRRALALGARPEAPHRAELTLRQLRGVELLTAAGPMGAEAAAAAGRSARVVHRPATAVTTAVTTAADTRAAVCALVAAGAELLLFCGGDGTARDVLDALGPDPGVPVLGIPAGVKMHSAVFAVHPRAAAEVATAWARGSARLETAEVVDRDEAALRAGLVHTRLYGRLTVPVLPTRVQQRKTGSSGADPSDVGGIAAEVADRVGPDGLLLLGPGSTTHAVATALGAPEVSLTGVDLLRLRPDGPPLVLLRDARADQLRDLPATPWTALSPIGGQGFLLGRGNQQLTPELLRATGRERLLVLATEAKLAALAGRPLLLDTGDPHLDDAFSGHVRVITGRHSSAVYRLSA
;
A
#
# COMPACT_ATOMS: atom_id res chain seq x y z
N MET A 1 22.58 13.81 25.36
CA MET A 1 23.14 12.97 24.29
C MET A 1 22.30 13.24 23.05
N THR A 2 22.92 13.71 21.99
CA THR A 2 22.30 13.87 20.68
C THR A 2 21.90 12.48 20.15
N GLY A 3 20.69 12.33 19.61
CA GLY A 3 20.24 11.05 19.03
C GLY A 3 20.98 10.73 17.72
N PRO A 4 20.88 9.49 17.20
CA PRO A 4 21.47 9.13 15.93
C PRO A 4 20.87 9.96 14.78
N LEU A 5 21.67 10.19 13.74
CA LEU A 5 21.28 10.96 12.56
C LEU A 5 20.43 10.09 11.61
N VAL A 6 19.22 10.50 11.37
CA VAL A 6 18.30 9.82 10.43
C VAL A 6 18.03 10.69 9.21
N GLY A 7 18.40 10.19 8.05
CA GLY A 7 18.10 10.83 6.77
C GLY A 7 16.65 10.57 6.35
N LEU A 8 15.95 11.58 5.85
CA LEU A 8 14.63 11.46 5.23
C LEU A 8 14.66 11.98 3.80
N VAL A 9 14.22 11.14 2.87
CA VAL A 9 13.89 11.56 1.50
C VAL A 9 12.47 11.17 1.16
N VAL A 10 11.70 12.09 0.59
CA VAL A 10 10.33 11.88 0.15
C VAL A 10 10.27 11.99 -1.36
N ASN A 11 9.69 11.00 -2.02
CA ASN A 11 9.27 11.14 -3.43
C ASN A 11 7.88 11.78 -3.47
N PRO A 12 7.77 13.09 -3.75
CA PRO A 12 6.52 13.82 -3.56
C PRO A 12 5.39 13.39 -4.49
N VAL A 13 5.68 12.65 -5.56
CA VAL A 13 4.67 12.16 -6.52
C VAL A 13 4.25 10.70 -6.27
N ALA A 14 4.86 10.02 -5.30
CA ALA A 14 4.50 8.64 -4.99
C ALA A 14 3.07 8.54 -4.44
N GLY A 15 2.36 7.48 -4.88
CA GLY A 15 0.98 7.22 -4.46
C GLY A 15 -0.08 8.02 -5.21
N LEU A 16 0.31 8.92 -6.11
CA LEU A 16 -0.60 9.82 -6.83
C LEU A 16 -1.72 9.09 -7.60
N GLY A 17 -1.44 7.89 -8.14
CA GLY A 17 -2.40 7.14 -8.95
C GLY A 17 -3.47 6.37 -8.18
N GLY A 18 -3.32 6.16 -6.87
CA GLY A 18 -4.13 5.19 -6.13
C GLY A 18 -5.64 5.49 -6.13
N ARG A 19 -6.04 6.67 -5.68
CA ARG A 19 -7.45 7.08 -5.57
C ARG A 19 -8.15 7.29 -6.92
N VAL A 20 -7.38 7.58 -7.95
CA VAL A 20 -7.92 7.82 -9.31
C VAL A 20 -7.88 6.58 -10.21
N GLY A 21 -7.65 5.40 -9.62
CA GLY A 21 -7.68 4.12 -10.33
C GLY A 21 -6.48 3.86 -11.25
N LEU A 22 -5.44 4.71 -11.23
CA LEU A 22 -4.23 4.48 -11.98
C LEU A 22 -3.33 3.47 -11.25
N LYS A 23 -2.71 2.58 -12.01
CA LYS A 23 -1.97 1.41 -11.48
C LYS A 23 -0.55 1.75 -11.02
N GLY A 24 -0.18 3.03 -10.99
CA GLY A 24 1.13 3.56 -10.61
C GLY A 24 1.17 5.07 -10.79
N SER A 25 2.32 5.67 -10.51
CA SER A 25 2.60 7.11 -10.73
C SER A 25 3.86 7.34 -11.56
N ASP A 26 4.35 6.30 -12.28
CA ASP A 26 5.58 6.35 -13.04
C ASP A 26 5.38 7.03 -14.40
N GLY A 27 6.24 7.99 -14.69
CA GLY A 27 6.20 8.77 -15.92
C GLY A 27 5.36 10.05 -15.85
N ALA A 28 5.87 11.12 -16.48
CA ALA A 28 5.26 12.46 -16.45
C ALA A 28 3.82 12.49 -17.02
N ASP A 29 3.51 11.65 -18.00
CA ASP A 29 2.17 11.57 -18.60
C ASP A 29 1.15 11.00 -17.62
N VAL A 30 1.52 9.93 -16.91
CA VAL A 30 0.67 9.31 -15.88
C VAL A 30 0.43 10.27 -14.73
N GLN A 31 1.48 11.00 -14.30
CA GLN A 31 1.37 12.02 -13.25
C GLN A 31 0.46 13.16 -13.66
N ARG A 32 0.61 13.72 -14.89
CA ARG A 32 -0.28 14.76 -15.42
C ARG A 32 -1.72 14.28 -15.47
N ARG A 33 -1.95 13.06 -15.95
CA ARG A 33 -3.28 12.45 -15.99
C ARG A 33 -3.89 12.28 -14.60
N ALA A 34 -3.09 11.81 -13.63
CA ALA A 34 -3.54 11.67 -12.25
C ALA A 34 -3.98 13.02 -11.67
N LEU A 35 -3.16 14.07 -11.83
CA LEU A 35 -3.47 15.43 -11.36
C LEU A 35 -4.73 15.99 -12.05
N ALA A 36 -4.89 15.79 -13.36
CA ALA A 36 -6.09 16.18 -14.10
C ALA A 36 -7.37 15.46 -13.59
N LEU A 37 -7.23 14.26 -13.04
CA LEU A 37 -8.30 13.51 -12.37
C LEU A 37 -8.49 13.88 -10.89
N GLY A 38 -7.82 14.93 -10.40
CA GLY A 38 -7.93 15.42 -9.03
C GLY A 38 -7.15 14.61 -8.00
N ALA A 39 -6.17 13.80 -8.41
CA ALA A 39 -5.32 13.07 -7.49
C ALA A 39 -4.48 14.02 -6.63
N ARG A 40 -4.24 13.61 -5.39
CA ARG A 40 -3.34 14.30 -4.46
C ARG A 40 -2.17 13.38 -4.10
N PRO A 41 -0.95 13.91 -3.98
CA PRO A 41 0.19 13.15 -3.51
C PRO A 41 -0.03 12.60 -2.10
N GLU A 42 0.25 11.33 -1.90
CA GLU A 42 0.10 10.67 -0.58
C GLU A 42 1.41 10.67 0.21
N ALA A 43 2.56 10.64 -0.46
CA ALA A 43 3.85 10.48 0.20
C ALA A 43 4.20 11.59 1.21
N PRO A 44 3.97 12.89 0.97
CA PRO A 44 4.24 13.92 1.96
C PRO A 44 3.45 13.72 3.27
N HIS A 45 2.16 13.39 3.15
CA HIS A 45 1.31 13.12 4.32
C HIS A 45 1.76 11.86 5.08
N ARG A 46 2.15 10.80 4.38
CA ARG A 46 2.64 9.57 5.00
C ARG A 46 3.98 9.77 5.72
N ALA A 47 4.86 10.58 5.16
CA ALA A 47 6.09 10.98 5.83
C ALA A 47 5.79 11.81 7.10
N GLU A 48 4.86 12.77 7.02
CA GLU A 48 4.39 13.54 8.17
C GLU A 48 3.87 12.64 9.30
N LEU A 49 2.98 11.66 8.99
CA LEU A 49 2.46 10.70 9.97
C LEU A 49 3.57 9.92 10.67
N THR A 50 4.59 9.49 9.93
CA THR A 50 5.77 8.82 10.49
C THR A 50 6.54 9.75 11.43
N LEU A 51 6.84 10.98 10.98
CA LEU A 51 7.66 11.93 11.73
C LEU A 51 7.00 12.41 13.03
N ARG A 52 5.67 12.52 13.06
CA ARG A 52 4.91 12.86 14.28
C ARG A 52 5.14 11.85 15.41
N GLN A 53 5.43 10.60 15.09
CA GLN A 53 5.62 9.52 16.07
C GLN A 53 7.08 9.12 16.26
N LEU A 54 7.97 9.48 15.36
CA LEU A 54 9.39 9.17 15.43
C LEU A 54 10.04 9.86 16.66
N ARG A 55 10.81 9.15 17.45
CA ARG A 55 11.42 9.65 18.69
C ARG A 55 12.91 9.33 18.77
N GLY A 56 13.65 10.17 19.50
CA GLY A 56 15.03 9.91 19.88
C GLY A 56 16.05 10.01 18.75
N VAL A 57 15.74 10.80 17.69
CA VAL A 57 16.62 10.95 16.52
C VAL A 57 16.74 12.42 16.11
N GLU A 58 17.85 12.77 15.49
CA GLU A 58 18.05 14.01 14.74
C GLU A 58 17.77 13.79 13.25
N LEU A 59 17.12 14.76 12.60
CA LEU A 59 16.68 14.59 11.21
C LEU A 59 17.58 15.36 10.24
N LEU A 60 18.01 14.66 9.19
CA LEU A 60 18.56 15.22 7.96
C LEU A 60 17.54 15.07 6.84
N THR A 61 17.42 16.03 5.93
CA THR A 61 16.47 15.92 4.84
C THR A 61 16.87 16.73 3.61
N ALA A 62 16.14 16.53 2.50
CA ALA A 62 16.21 17.38 1.34
C ALA A 62 15.18 18.53 1.41
N ALA A 63 15.44 19.62 0.70
CA ALA A 63 14.62 20.82 0.70
C ALA A 63 13.22 20.59 0.09
N GLY A 64 12.27 21.44 0.47
CA GLY A 64 10.93 21.49 -0.09
C GLY A 64 10.14 20.19 0.11
N PRO A 65 9.37 19.77 -0.92
CA PRO A 65 8.51 18.58 -0.82
C PRO A 65 9.28 17.25 -0.75
N MET A 66 10.60 17.28 -0.94
CA MET A 66 11.44 16.10 -0.80
C MET A 66 11.77 15.74 0.67
N GLY A 67 11.13 16.40 1.65
CA GLY A 67 11.15 16.01 3.06
C GLY A 67 11.07 17.17 4.05
N ALA A 68 11.63 18.35 3.75
CA ALA A 68 11.62 19.49 4.67
C ALA A 68 10.18 19.96 5.00
N GLU A 69 9.28 19.96 4.03
CA GLU A 69 7.87 20.31 4.23
C GLU A 69 7.15 19.29 5.13
N ALA A 70 7.40 17.99 4.93
CA ALA A 70 6.84 16.95 5.78
C ALA A 70 7.37 17.04 7.22
N ALA A 71 8.66 17.38 7.40
CA ALA A 71 9.24 17.60 8.73
C ALA A 71 8.58 18.81 9.42
N ALA A 72 8.43 19.93 8.71
CA ALA A 72 7.76 21.12 9.22
C ALA A 72 6.29 20.86 9.58
N ALA A 73 5.54 20.15 8.72
CA ALA A 73 4.15 19.77 8.98
C ALA A 73 4.01 18.84 10.19
N ALA A 74 5.02 18.02 10.47
CA ALA A 74 5.10 17.17 11.66
C ALA A 74 5.56 17.93 12.92
N GLY A 75 5.88 19.22 12.83
CA GLY A 75 6.43 20.01 13.95
C GLY A 75 7.84 19.59 14.33
N ARG A 76 8.64 19.05 13.38
CA ARG A 76 9.98 18.54 13.60
C ARG A 76 11.03 19.45 12.94
N SER A 77 12.06 19.80 13.71
CA SER A 77 13.27 20.40 13.14
C SER A 77 14.04 19.36 12.33
N ALA A 78 14.52 19.75 11.16
CA ALA A 78 15.36 18.90 10.31
C ALA A 78 16.44 19.77 9.65
N ARG A 79 17.69 19.27 9.60
CA ARG A 79 18.77 19.92 8.88
C ARG A 79 18.68 19.58 7.40
N VAL A 80 18.47 20.59 6.56
CA VAL A 80 18.44 20.45 5.10
C VAL A 80 19.88 20.32 4.59
N VAL A 81 20.19 19.17 3.97
CA VAL A 81 21.54 18.86 3.45
C VAL A 81 21.59 18.81 1.92
N HIS A 82 20.45 18.80 1.25
CA HIS A 82 20.36 18.79 -0.20
C HIS A 82 19.27 19.75 -0.68
N ARG A 83 19.55 20.45 -1.78
CA ARG A 83 18.58 21.29 -2.50
C ARG A 83 18.60 20.85 -3.96
N PRO A 84 17.49 20.34 -4.51
CA PRO A 84 17.40 20.01 -5.93
C PRO A 84 17.74 21.23 -6.80
N ALA A 85 18.39 20.99 -7.94
CA ALA A 85 18.82 22.06 -8.86
C ALA A 85 17.63 22.74 -9.56
N THR A 86 16.51 22.03 -9.70
CA THR A 86 15.26 22.54 -10.30
C THR A 86 14.33 23.06 -9.22
N ALA A 87 13.52 24.09 -9.54
CA ALA A 87 12.47 24.57 -8.65
C ALA A 87 11.51 23.40 -8.37
N VAL A 88 11.55 22.89 -7.14
CA VAL A 88 10.86 21.66 -6.76
C VAL A 88 9.38 21.95 -6.59
N THR A 89 8.62 21.76 -7.66
CA THR A 89 7.17 21.54 -7.56
C THR A 89 6.91 20.05 -7.56
N THR A 90 5.81 19.59 -6.97
CA THR A 90 5.43 18.16 -6.89
C THR A 90 5.39 17.44 -8.25
N ALA A 91 5.31 18.18 -9.35
CA ALA A 91 5.23 17.67 -10.72
C ALA A 91 6.59 17.54 -11.42
N VAL A 92 7.71 17.90 -10.78
CA VAL A 92 9.02 18.04 -11.47
C VAL A 92 10.13 17.18 -10.87
N THR A 93 9.91 16.54 -9.71
CA THR A 93 10.93 15.66 -9.12
C THR A 93 11.12 14.39 -9.92
N THR A 94 12.39 14.01 -10.10
CA THR A 94 12.82 12.85 -10.88
C THR A 94 13.56 11.82 -10.02
N ALA A 95 13.79 10.64 -10.57
CA ALA A 95 14.66 9.62 -9.98
C ALA A 95 16.07 10.16 -9.68
N ALA A 96 16.60 11.05 -10.53
CA ALA A 96 17.91 11.68 -10.32
C ALA A 96 17.94 12.56 -9.07
N ASP A 97 16.85 13.31 -8.79
CA ASP A 97 16.75 14.14 -7.58
C ASP A 97 16.71 13.26 -6.32
N THR A 98 16.01 12.13 -6.37
CA THR A 98 15.98 11.16 -5.27
C THR A 98 17.37 10.60 -5.00
N ARG A 99 18.09 10.15 -6.05
CA ARG A 99 19.45 9.62 -5.90
C ARG A 99 20.42 10.65 -5.36
N ALA A 100 20.39 11.88 -5.87
CA ALA A 100 21.24 12.96 -5.39
C ALA A 100 20.95 13.30 -3.90
N ALA A 101 19.68 13.32 -3.50
CA ALA A 101 19.30 13.53 -2.10
C ALA A 101 19.82 12.41 -1.19
N VAL A 102 19.69 11.14 -1.60
CA VAL A 102 20.19 9.98 -0.86
C VAL A 102 21.71 10.08 -0.67
N CYS A 103 22.48 10.34 -1.73
CA CYS A 103 23.93 10.51 -1.64
C CYS A 103 24.31 11.65 -0.68
N ALA A 104 23.61 12.78 -0.72
CA ALA A 104 23.88 13.92 0.16
C ALA A 104 23.55 13.61 1.62
N LEU A 105 22.47 12.86 1.91
CA LEU A 105 22.12 12.43 3.26
C LEU A 105 23.19 11.51 3.85
N VAL A 106 23.65 10.52 3.08
CA VAL A 106 24.72 9.62 3.50
C VAL A 106 26.03 10.38 3.73
N ALA A 107 26.42 11.27 2.80
CA ALA A 107 27.61 12.11 2.94
C ALA A 107 27.54 13.04 4.17
N ALA A 108 26.32 13.45 4.58
CA ALA A 108 26.09 14.25 5.79
C ALA A 108 26.07 13.44 7.09
N GLY A 109 26.31 12.12 7.02
CA GLY A 109 26.43 11.23 8.17
C GLY A 109 25.14 10.57 8.62
N ALA A 110 24.14 10.41 7.74
CA ALA A 110 22.94 9.64 8.09
C ALA A 110 23.31 8.19 8.45
N GLU A 111 22.86 7.74 9.62
CA GLU A 111 23.10 6.41 10.16
C GLU A 111 21.94 5.43 9.85
N LEU A 112 20.75 5.96 9.57
CA LEU A 112 19.58 5.27 9.02
C LEU A 112 18.97 6.16 7.94
N LEU A 113 18.53 5.58 6.82
CA LEU A 113 17.83 6.28 5.77
C LEU A 113 16.35 5.89 5.75
N LEU A 114 15.46 6.84 6.02
CA LEU A 114 14.04 6.72 5.75
C LEU A 114 13.75 7.26 4.35
N PHE A 115 13.04 6.51 3.53
CA PHE A 115 12.55 6.99 2.25
C PHE A 115 11.04 6.79 2.14
N CYS A 116 10.30 7.79 1.64
CA CYS A 116 8.86 7.69 1.45
C CYS A 116 8.54 7.58 -0.03
N GLY A 117 7.95 6.43 -0.43
CA GLY A 117 7.68 6.14 -1.83
C GLY A 117 7.10 4.76 -2.09
N GLY A 118 7.29 4.27 -3.31
CA GLY A 118 6.95 2.92 -3.77
C GLY A 118 8.18 2.15 -4.25
N ASP A 119 7.97 1.03 -4.99
CA ASP A 119 9.05 0.17 -5.47
C ASP A 119 10.05 0.90 -6.38
N GLY A 120 9.59 1.81 -7.25
CA GLY A 120 10.48 2.66 -8.05
C GLY A 120 11.39 3.53 -7.19
N THR A 121 10.87 4.10 -6.09
CA THR A 121 11.70 4.88 -5.14
C THR A 121 12.69 3.98 -4.40
N ALA A 122 12.29 2.77 -4.02
CA ALA A 122 13.20 1.79 -3.42
C ALA A 122 14.36 1.43 -4.35
N ARG A 123 14.09 1.30 -5.65
CA ARG A 123 15.11 1.10 -6.68
C ARG A 123 16.07 2.30 -6.80
N ASP A 124 15.53 3.54 -6.81
CA ASP A 124 16.37 4.74 -6.85
C ASP A 124 17.28 4.86 -5.62
N VAL A 125 16.79 4.46 -4.44
CA VAL A 125 17.60 4.39 -3.21
C VAL A 125 18.69 3.33 -3.33
N LEU A 126 18.36 2.13 -3.85
CA LEU A 126 19.34 1.07 -4.11
C LEU A 126 20.42 1.53 -5.07
N ASP A 127 20.03 2.16 -6.18
CA ASP A 127 20.96 2.67 -7.19
C ASP A 127 21.91 3.74 -6.63
N ALA A 128 21.41 4.60 -5.72
CA ALA A 128 22.21 5.63 -5.08
C ALA A 128 23.21 5.09 -4.06
N LEU A 129 22.81 4.06 -3.32
CA LEU A 129 23.61 3.47 -2.25
C LEU A 129 24.63 2.44 -2.77
N GLY A 130 24.34 1.81 -3.90
CA GLY A 130 25.14 0.73 -4.43
C GLY A 130 24.99 -0.59 -3.66
N PRO A 131 25.86 -1.60 -3.95
CA PRO A 131 25.67 -2.96 -3.44
C PRO A 131 25.98 -3.16 -1.96
N ASP A 132 26.78 -2.29 -1.36
CA ASP A 132 27.16 -2.38 0.08
C ASP A 132 27.12 -0.98 0.72
N PRO A 133 25.94 -0.49 1.05
CA PRO A 133 25.74 0.90 1.45
C PRO A 133 26.26 1.24 2.86
N GLY A 134 26.54 0.28 3.71
CA GLY A 134 26.93 0.52 5.12
C GLY A 134 25.85 1.21 5.97
N VAL A 135 24.79 1.72 5.37
CA VAL A 135 23.68 2.43 6.01
C VAL A 135 22.39 1.65 5.82
N PRO A 136 21.69 1.23 6.89
CA PRO A 136 20.40 0.57 6.78
C PRO A 136 19.34 1.54 6.25
N VAL A 137 18.32 1.00 5.59
CA VAL A 137 17.22 1.77 5.03
C VAL A 137 15.87 1.25 5.51
N LEU A 138 14.85 2.12 5.56
CA LEU A 138 13.48 1.72 5.82
C LEU A 138 12.51 2.55 4.97
N GLY A 139 11.69 1.88 4.19
CA GLY A 139 10.68 2.52 3.37
C GLY A 139 9.42 2.88 4.18
N ILE A 140 9.00 4.14 4.08
CA ILE A 140 7.68 4.60 4.48
C ILE A 140 6.76 4.36 3.27
N PRO A 141 5.76 3.50 3.41
CA PRO A 141 4.99 3.05 2.26
C PRO A 141 4.06 4.15 1.72
N ALA A 142 4.19 4.50 0.43
CA ALA A 142 3.31 5.45 -0.24
C ALA A 142 2.89 5.00 -1.66
N GLY A 143 3.45 3.90 -2.17
CA GLY A 143 3.09 3.37 -3.48
C GLY A 143 1.68 2.75 -3.52
N VAL A 144 1.12 2.63 -4.73
CA VAL A 144 -0.20 2.00 -4.94
C VAL A 144 -0.12 0.48 -4.75
N LYS A 145 0.88 -0.15 -5.37
CA LYS A 145 1.16 -1.59 -5.28
C LYS A 145 2.65 -1.75 -5.03
N MET A 146 3.03 -2.37 -3.94
CA MET A 146 4.41 -2.54 -3.54
C MET A 146 4.73 -4.02 -3.33
N HIS A 147 5.87 -4.43 -3.85
CA HIS A 147 6.33 -5.81 -3.86
C HIS A 147 7.61 -6.00 -3.05
N SER A 148 8.42 -4.94 -2.90
CA SER A 148 9.67 -4.94 -2.15
C SER A 148 9.45 -5.17 -0.67
N ALA A 149 10.38 -5.89 -0.02
CA ALA A 149 10.33 -6.19 1.40
C ALA A 149 11.01 -5.11 2.28
N VAL A 150 11.41 -3.98 1.69
CA VAL A 150 12.13 -2.89 2.39
C VAL A 150 11.23 -1.88 3.09
N PHE A 151 9.92 -2.08 3.04
CA PHE A 151 8.93 -1.16 3.60
C PHE A 151 8.41 -1.60 4.95
N ALA A 152 8.16 -0.64 5.84
CA ALA A 152 7.28 -0.86 6.97
C ALA A 152 5.84 -1.17 6.50
N VAL A 153 5.03 -1.79 7.34
CA VAL A 153 3.65 -2.14 6.97
C VAL A 153 2.76 -0.89 6.81
N HIS A 154 3.00 0.18 7.57
CA HIS A 154 2.31 1.48 7.47
C HIS A 154 3.20 2.59 8.10
N PRO A 155 2.84 3.89 7.99
CA PRO A 155 3.66 5.00 8.51
C PRO A 155 3.97 4.91 10.01
N ARG A 156 3.01 4.50 10.85
CA ARG A 156 3.20 4.33 12.30
C ARG A 156 4.25 3.24 12.58
N ALA A 157 4.18 2.10 11.86
CA ALA A 157 5.16 1.04 11.98
C ALA A 157 6.57 1.51 11.56
N ALA A 158 6.69 2.37 10.55
CA ALA A 158 7.98 2.95 10.16
C ALA A 158 8.59 3.76 11.33
N ALA A 159 7.78 4.55 12.03
CA ALA A 159 8.23 5.29 13.21
C ALA A 159 8.63 4.38 14.36
N GLU A 160 7.86 3.31 14.62
CA GLU A 160 8.16 2.32 15.65
C GLU A 160 9.49 1.61 15.37
N VAL A 161 9.69 1.13 14.14
CA VAL A 161 10.92 0.43 13.73
C VAL A 161 12.13 1.37 13.81
N ALA A 162 12.02 2.59 13.28
CA ALA A 162 13.12 3.56 13.33
C ALA A 162 13.45 4.00 14.77
N THR A 163 12.43 4.15 15.63
CA THR A 163 12.63 4.46 17.05
C THR A 163 13.30 3.31 17.79
N ALA A 164 12.90 2.06 17.50
CA ALA A 164 13.52 0.87 18.08
C ALA A 164 14.98 0.71 17.60
N TRP A 165 15.23 1.01 16.33
CA TRP A 165 16.58 1.03 15.78
C TRP A 165 17.46 2.06 16.50
N ALA A 166 16.97 3.27 16.69
CA ALA A 166 17.70 4.33 17.43
C ALA A 166 18.04 3.95 18.88
N ARG A 167 17.27 3.03 19.47
CA ARG A 167 17.51 2.46 20.81
C ARG A 167 18.36 1.20 20.79
N GLY A 168 18.82 0.72 19.63
CA GLY A 168 19.57 -0.52 19.47
C GLY A 168 18.73 -1.78 19.69
N SER A 169 17.40 -1.72 19.61
CA SER A 169 16.51 -2.87 19.86
C SER A 169 15.89 -3.48 18.59
N ALA A 170 16.13 -2.91 17.41
CA ALA A 170 15.74 -3.51 16.14
C ALA A 170 16.87 -4.41 15.62
N ARG A 171 16.49 -5.52 14.97
CA ARG A 171 17.45 -6.38 14.24
C ARG A 171 17.66 -5.81 12.84
N LEU A 172 18.81 -6.08 12.24
CA LEU A 172 19.07 -5.78 10.85
C LEU A 172 18.95 -7.07 10.02
N GLU A 173 18.18 -6.99 8.95
CA GLU A 173 17.97 -8.10 8.00
C GLU A 173 18.16 -7.61 6.57
N THR A 174 18.50 -8.53 5.67
CA THR A 174 18.59 -8.24 4.25
C THR A 174 17.21 -8.40 3.61
N ALA A 175 16.74 -7.36 2.93
CA ALA A 175 15.44 -7.32 2.25
C ALA A 175 15.59 -7.09 0.75
N GLU A 176 14.71 -7.72 -0.04
CA GLU A 176 14.71 -7.64 -1.49
C GLU A 176 14.04 -6.35 -1.98
N VAL A 177 14.70 -5.69 -2.94
CA VAL A 177 14.12 -4.63 -3.76
C VAL A 177 13.66 -5.26 -5.07
N VAL A 178 12.35 -5.25 -5.29
CA VAL A 178 11.72 -5.80 -6.49
C VAL A 178 10.83 -4.74 -7.12
N ASP A 179 10.78 -4.72 -8.44
CA ASP A 179 9.87 -3.85 -9.17
C ASP A 179 9.32 -4.60 -10.37
N ARG A 180 8.32 -4.05 -11.03
CA ARG A 180 7.76 -4.66 -12.23
C ARG A 180 8.78 -4.65 -13.35
N ASP A 181 8.82 -5.74 -14.09
CA ASP A 181 9.54 -5.79 -15.35
C ASP A 181 8.72 -5.06 -16.42
N GLU A 182 9.18 -3.84 -16.78
CA GLU A 182 8.50 -3.01 -17.79
C GLU A 182 8.51 -3.66 -19.18
N ALA A 183 9.51 -4.48 -19.51
CA ALA A 183 9.57 -5.18 -20.78
C ALA A 183 8.52 -6.29 -20.82
N ALA A 184 8.39 -7.07 -19.76
CA ALA A 184 7.36 -8.09 -19.62
C ALA A 184 5.95 -7.46 -19.60
N LEU A 185 5.79 -6.30 -18.94
CA LEU A 185 4.50 -5.57 -18.89
C LEU A 185 4.05 -5.12 -20.29
N ARG A 186 4.97 -4.65 -21.13
CA ARG A 186 4.70 -4.30 -22.54
C ARG A 186 4.29 -5.52 -23.36
N ALA A 187 4.74 -6.71 -22.97
CA ALA A 187 4.33 -7.99 -23.56
C ALA A 187 3.05 -8.57 -22.94
N GLY A 188 2.34 -7.83 -22.06
CA GLY A 188 1.12 -8.26 -21.39
C GLY A 188 1.35 -9.21 -20.21
N LEU A 189 2.59 -9.43 -19.80
CA LEU A 189 2.97 -10.30 -18.68
C LEU A 189 3.27 -9.47 -17.43
N VAL A 190 2.71 -9.87 -16.28
CA VAL A 190 3.00 -9.23 -14.99
C VAL A 190 4.10 -10.01 -14.29
N HIS A 191 5.35 -9.67 -14.57
CA HIS A 191 6.51 -10.22 -13.88
C HIS A 191 7.14 -9.16 -12.97
N THR A 192 7.62 -9.59 -11.80
CA THR A 192 8.48 -8.80 -10.92
C THR A 192 9.92 -9.23 -11.13
N ARG A 193 10.82 -8.25 -11.19
CA ARG A 193 12.26 -8.44 -11.27
C ARG A 193 12.91 -8.08 -9.95
N LEU A 194 13.84 -8.90 -9.50
CA LEU A 194 14.74 -8.57 -8.39
C LEU A 194 15.81 -7.61 -8.90
N TYR A 195 15.88 -6.42 -8.30
CA TYR A 195 16.90 -5.41 -8.62
C TYR A 195 18.13 -5.51 -7.70
N GLY A 196 17.92 -5.87 -6.44
CA GLY A 196 18.98 -6.05 -5.48
C GLY A 196 18.45 -6.24 -4.07
N ARG A 197 19.31 -6.00 -3.08
CA ARG A 197 19.01 -6.17 -1.66
C ARG A 197 19.52 -4.99 -0.88
N LEU A 198 18.81 -4.61 0.18
CA LEU A 198 19.17 -3.57 1.13
C LEU A 198 19.08 -4.10 2.55
N THR A 199 19.90 -3.59 3.44
CA THR A 199 19.79 -3.87 4.87
C THR A 199 18.69 -3.01 5.48
N VAL A 200 17.75 -3.65 6.20
CA VAL A 200 16.61 -2.98 6.83
C VAL A 200 16.54 -3.30 8.31
N PRO A 201 16.21 -2.33 9.17
CA PRO A 201 15.86 -2.64 10.55
C PRO A 201 14.46 -3.28 10.59
N VAL A 202 14.31 -4.32 11.39
CA VAL A 202 13.05 -5.07 11.50
C VAL A 202 12.59 -5.21 12.95
N LEU A 203 11.27 -5.13 13.13
CA LEU A 203 10.54 -5.60 14.28
C LEU A 203 9.51 -6.63 13.81
N PRO A 204 9.19 -7.65 14.62
CA PRO A 204 8.18 -8.63 14.26
C PRO A 204 6.86 -7.96 13.82
N THR A 205 6.28 -8.37 12.71
CA THR A 205 5.03 -7.89 12.13
C THR A 205 4.99 -6.40 11.70
N ARG A 206 6.09 -5.66 11.80
CA ARG A 206 6.14 -4.21 11.46
C ARG A 206 6.79 -3.92 10.10
N VAL A 207 7.40 -4.92 9.46
CA VAL A 207 8.02 -4.80 8.13
C VAL A 207 7.28 -5.71 7.15
N GLN A 208 7.07 -5.20 5.96
CA GLN A 208 6.35 -5.87 4.88
C GLN A 208 7.09 -7.11 4.41
N GLN A 209 6.34 -8.20 4.20
CA GLN A 209 6.86 -9.39 3.55
C GLN A 209 6.79 -9.25 2.02
N ARG A 210 7.62 -10.01 1.33
CA ARG A 210 7.54 -10.13 -0.13
C ARG A 210 6.16 -10.66 -0.53
N LYS A 211 5.59 -10.07 -1.60
CA LYS A 211 4.38 -10.61 -2.21
C LYS A 211 4.70 -11.95 -2.86
N THR A 212 4.06 -13.01 -2.38
CA THR A 212 4.07 -14.32 -3.06
C THR A 212 2.98 -14.36 -4.13
N GLY A 213 3.24 -15.07 -5.23
CA GLY A 213 2.23 -15.30 -6.26
C GLY A 213 0.98 -15.96 -5.66
N SER A 214 -0.19 -15.66 -6.22
CA SER A 214 -1.42 -16.36 -5.85
C SER A 214 -1.32 -17.82 -6.33
N SER A 215 -1.36 -18.79 -5.40
CA SER A 215 -1.69 -20.17 -5.73
C SER A 215 -3.11 -20.20 -6.31
N GLY A 216 -3.35 -20.99 -7.35
CA GLY A 216 -4.69 -21.16 -7.93
C GLY A 216 -5.70 -21.52 -6.82
N ALA A 217 -6.84 -20.82 -6.79
CA ALA A 217 -7.92 -21.15 -5.87
C ALA A 217 -8.61 -22.44 -6.35
N ASP A 218 -8.96 -23.32 -5.42
CA ASP A 218 -9.80 -24.48 -5.75
C ASP A 218 -11.18 -23.95 -6.20
N PRO A 219 -11.67 -24.36 -7.37
CA PRO A 219 -12.97 -23.92 -7.87
C PRO A 219 -14.15 -24.22 -6.93
N SER A 220 -14.08 -25.28 -6.12
CA SER A 220 -15.12 -25.64 -5.16
C SER A 220 -15.23 -24.64 -4.01
N ASP A 221 -14.10 -24.15 -3.50
CA ASP A 221 -14.05 -23.13 -2.46
C ASP A 221 -14.62 -21.79 -2.96
N VAL A 222 -14.26 -21.43 -4.19
CA VAL A 222 -14.71 -20.16 -4.80
C VAL A 222 -16.23 -20.15 -5.01
N GLY A 223 -16.82 -21.24 -5.47
CA GLY A 223 -18.27 -21.37 -5.62
C GLY A 223 -19.02 -21.22 -4.30
N GLY A 224 -18.51 -21.80 -3.22
CA GLY A 224 -19.05 -21.65 -1.88
C GLY A 224 -18.94 -20.21 -1.34
N ILE A 225 -17.80 -19.54 -1.56
CA ILE A 225 -17.61 -18.14 -1.19
C ILE A 225 -18.59 -17.24 -1.95
N ALA A 226 -18.76 -17.47 -3.27
CA ALA A 226 -19.67 -16.69 -4.10
C ALA A 226 -21.14 -16.81 -3.62
N ALA A 227 -21.59 -18.03 -3.30
CA ALA A 227 -22.93 -18.25 -2.76
C ALA A 227 -23.13 -17.52 -1.41
N GLU A 228 -22.15 -17.57 -0.50
CA GLU A 228 -22.22 -16.86 0.78
C GLU A 228 -22.26 -15.34 0.60
N VAL A 229 -21.50 -14.80 -0.38
CA VAL A 229 -21.55 -13.39 -0.73
C VAL A 229 -22.94 -13.00 -1.24
N ALA A 230 -23.53 -13.79 -2.14
CA ALA A 230 -24.89 -13.55 -2.66
C ALA A 230 -25.93 -13.59 -1.54
N ASP A 231 -25.86 -14.56 -0.65
CA ASP A 231 -26.79 -14.73 0.47
C ASP A 231 -26.73 -13.49 1.42
N ARG A 232 -25.54 -12.93 1.67
CA ARG A 232 -25.35 -11.77 2.56
C ARG A 232 -25.74 -10.45 1.94
N VAL A 233 -25.38 -10.25 0.68
CA VAL A 233 -25.67 -9.02 -0.05
C VAL A 233 -27.16 -8.90 -0.34
N GLY A 234 -27.78 -10.01 -0.66
CA GLY A 234 -29.20 -10.13 -1.02
C GLY A 234 -29.52 -9.58 -2.42
N PRO A 235 -30.78 -9.79 -2.86
CA PRO A 235 -31.25 -9.29 -4.14
C PRO A 235 -31.25 -7.75 -4.16
N ASP A 236 -30.92 -7.19 -5.32
CA ASP A 236 -30.77 -5.75 -5.58
C ASP A 236 -29.71 -5.02 -4.74
N GLY A 237 -28.99 -5.77 -3.89
CA GLY A 237 -27.91 -5.22 -3.06
C GLY A 237 -26.73 -4.74 -3.89
N LEU A 238 -26.08 -3.66 -3.43
CA LEU A 238 -24.86 -3.13 -4.02
C LEU A 238 -23.63 -3.82 -3.41
N LEU A 239 -22.71 -4.25 -4.27
CA LEU A 239 -21.47 -4.92 -3.91
C LEU A 239 -20.28 -4.19 -4.54
N LEU A 240 -19.41 -3.60 -3.70
CA LEU A 240 -18.07 -3.20 -4.07
C LEU A 240 -17.17 -4.41 -4.02
N LEU A 241 -16.51 -4.70 -5.13
CA LEU A 241 -15.59 -5.81 -5.25
C LEU A 241 -14.17 -5.30 -5.41
N GLY A 242 -13.30 -5.62 -4.46
CA GLY A 242 -11.89 -5.21 -4.51
C GLY A 242 -11.06 -6.01 -5.51
N PRO A 243 -9.85 -5.51 -5.83
CA PRO A 243 -8.95 -6.19 -6.77
C PRO A 243 -8.42 -7.51 -6.23
N GLY A 244 -8.13 -8.44 -7.12
CA GLY A 244 -7.44 -9.69 -6.81
C GLY A 244 -8.00 -10.91 -7.50
N SER A 245 -7.20 -11.98 -7.55
CA SER A 245 -7.61 -13.23 -8.21
C SER A 245 -8.80 -13.91 -7.51
N THR A 246 -8.86 -13.87 -6.19
CA THR A 246 -9.97 -14.48 -5.42
C THR A 246 -11.27 -13.73 -5.64
N THR A 247 -11.28 -12.41 -5.56
CA THR A 247 -12.47 -11.58 -5.80
C THR A 247 -12.95 -11.68 -7.25
N HIS A 248 -12.02 -11.71 -8.22
CA HIS A 248 -12.33 -11.92 -9.61
C HIS A 248 -12.97 -13.31 -9.86
N ALA A 249 -12.41 -14.36 -9.24
CA ALA A 249 -12.97 -15.71 -9.33
C ALA A 249 -14.38 -15.79 -8.71
N VAL A 250 -14.60 -15.12 -7.58
CA VAL A 250 -15.93 -14.99 -6.96
C VAL A 250 -16.91 -14.28 -7.89
N ALA A 251 -16.52 -13.17 -8.52
CA ALA A 251 -17.37 -12.49 -9.49
C ALA A 251 -17.70 -13.35 -10.70
N THR A 252 -16.72 -14.10 -11.21
CA THR A 252 -16.93 -15.07 -12.29
C THR A 252 -17.94 -16.13 -11.90
N ALA A 253 -17.85 -16.68 -10.68
CA ALA A 253 -18.80 -17.66 -10.14
C ALA A 253 -20.21 -17.07 -9.93
N LEU A 254 -20.32 -15.77 -9.67
CA LEU A 254 -21.58 -15.02 -9.63
C LEU A 254 -22.17 -14.71 -11.03
N GLY A 255 -21.41 -14.95 -12.10
CA GLY A 255 -21.81 -14.68 -13.48
C GLY A 255 -21.38 -13.30 -14.01
N ALA A 256 -20.39 -12.66 -13.40
CA ALA A 256 -19.83 -11.35 -13.82
C ALA A 256 -18.31 -11.48 -14.12
N PRO A 257 -17.88 -12.20 -15.18
CA PRO A 257 -16.46 -12.42 -15.48
C PRO A 257 -15.74 -11.17 -16.01
N GLU A 258 -16.47 -10.14 -16.42
CA GLU A 258 -15.94 -8.91 -17.01
C GLU A 258 -15.38 -7.90 -15.98
N VAL A 259 -15.46 -8.19 -14.67
CA VAL A 259 -14.92 -7.32 -13.63
C VAL A 259 -13.39 -7.18 -13.73
N SER A 260 -12.86 -6.11 -13.17
CA SER A 260 -11.44 -5.81 -13.18
C SER A 260 -10.67 -6.74 -12.23
N LEU A 261 -9.58 -7.33 -12.69
CA LEU A 261 -8.64 -8.06 -11.82
C LEU A 261 -7.84 -7.12 -10.89
N THR A 262 -7.75 -5.85 -11.23
CA THR A 262 -6.76 -4.93 -10.63
C THR A 262 -7.35 -3.65 -10.06
N GLY A 263 -8.64 -3.41 -10.26
CA GLY A 263 -9.38 -2.24 -9.77
C GLY A 263 -10.50 -2.62 -8.81
N VAL A 264 -11.26 -1.62 -8.40
CA VAL A 264 -12.49 -1.78 -7.60
C VAL A 264 -13.68 -1.67 -8.54
N ASP A 265 -14.58 -2.63 -8.49
CA ASP A 265 -15.80 -2.64 -9.31
C ASP A 265 -17.03 -2.50 -8.43
N LEU A 266 -18.10 -1.89 -8.97
CA LEU A 266 -19.40 -1.80 -8.33
C LEU A 266 -20.40 -2.65 -9.11
N LEU A 267 -21.01 -3.61 -8.42
CA LEU A 267 -22.02 -4.49 -8.95
C LEU A 267 -23.34 -4.27 -8.22
N ARG A 268 -24.45 -4.57 -8.91
CA ARG A 268 -25.76 -4.80 -8.29
C ARG A 268 -26.13 -6.26 -8.48
N LEU A 269 -26.37 -6.97 -7.40
CA LEU A 269 -26.91 -8.34 -7.48
C LEU A 269 -28.33 -8.29 -8.02
N ARG A 270 -28.73 -9.29 -8.79
CA ARG A 270 -30.06 -9.40 -9.36
C ARG A 270 -30.75 -10.63 -8.77
N PRO A 271 -32.06 -10.56 -8.49
CA PRO A 271 -32.82 -11.70 -8.00
C PRO A 271 -32.73 -12.86 -9.01
N ASP A 272 -32.84 -12.53 -10.30
CA ASP A 272 -32.81 -13.51 -11.38
C ASP A 272 -31.69 -13.15 -12.38
N GLY A 273 -30.67 -14.00 -12.45
CA GLY A 273 -29.57 -13.87 -13.41
C GLY A 273 -28.30 -13.24 -12.88
N PRO A 274 -27.32 -12.99 -13.76
CA PRO A 274 -26.00 -12.49 -13.36
C PRO A 274 -26.08 -11.05 -12.82
N PRO A 275 -25.14 -10.66 -11.94
CA PRO A 275 -25.02 -9.28 -11.44
C PRO A 275 -24.88 -8.28 -12.59
N LEU A 276 -25.40 -7.08 -12.38
CA LEU A 276 -25.15 -5.94 -13.26
C LEU A 276 -23.90 -5.20 -12.81
N VAL A 277 -22.89 -5.09 -13.66
CA VAL A 277 -21.69 -4.27 -13.41
C VAL A 277 -22.06 -2.81 -13.69
N LEU A 278 -22.13 -2.02 -12.61
CA LEU A 278 -22.50 -0.59 -12.67
C LEU A 278 -21.27 0.28 -12.95
N LEU A 279 -20.14 -0.03 -12.31
CA LEU A 279 -18.86 0.64 -12.52
C LEU A 279 -17.76 -0.40 -12.59
N ARG A 280 -16.87 -0.24 -13.55
CA ARG A 280 -15.69 -1.06 -13.73
C ARG A 280 -14.44 -0.23 -13.49
N ASP A 281 -13.50 -0.74 -12.68
CA ASP A 281 -12.25 -0.04 -12.31
C ASP A 281 -12.56 1.39 -11.81
N ALA A 282 -13.50 1.47 -10.86
CA ALA A 282 -14.06 2.71 -10.36
C ALA A 282 -13.01 3.59 -9.68
N ARG A 283 -13.13 4.90 -9.88
CA ARG A 283 -12.36 5.91 -9.14
C ARG A 283 -13.07 6.30 -7.85
N ALA A 284 -12.33 6.85 -6.91
CA ALA A 284 -12.87 7.29 -5.62
C ALA A 284 -13.99 8.34 -5.74
N ASP A 285 -13.91 9.25 -6.73
CA ASP A 285 -14.94 10.25 -6.99
C ASP A 285 -16.27 9.63 -7.44
N GLN A 286 -16.23 8.56 -8.23
CA GLN A 286 -17.41 7.82 -8.69
C GLN A 286 -18.09 7.01 -7.57
N LEU A 287 -17.37 6.69 -6.49
CA LEU A 287 -17.86 5.92 -5.34
C LEU A 287 -18.39 6.82 -4.20
N ARG A 288 -18.38 8.15 -4.36
CA ARG A 288 -18.76 9.07 -3.30
C ARG A 288 -20.26 9.10 -3.02
N ASP A 289 -21.05 9.23 -4.09
CA ASP A 289 -22.49 9.48 -4.02
C ASP A 289 -23.27 8.27 -4.55
N LEU A 290 -23.08 7.12 -3.87
CA LEU A 290 -23.81 5.89 -4.23
C LEU A 290 -25.26 5.96 -3.77
N PRO A 291 -26.21 5.36 -4.52
CA PRO A 291 -27.64 5.43 -4.22
C PRO A 291 -28.05 4.66 -2.95
N ALA A 292 -27.18 3.77 -2.49
CA ALA A 292 -27.35 3.02 -1.23
C ALA A 292 -26.00 2.60 -0.69
N THR A 293 -25.92 2.28 0.59
CA THR A 293 -24.69 1.78 1.24
C THR A 293 -24.33 0.39 0.71
N PRO A 294 -23.18 0.23 0.05
CA PRO A 294 -22.78 -1.05 -0.53
C PRO A 294 -22.22 -2.02 0.53
N TRP A 295 -22.24 -3.31 0.23
CA TRP A 295 -21.33 -4.27 0.82
C TRP A 295 -19.95 -4.13 0.17
N THR A 296 -18.89 -4.40 0.92
CA THR A 296 -17.52 -4.32 0.39
C THR A 296 -16.84 -5.67 0.54
N ALA A 297 -16.60 -6.37 -0.58
CA ALA A 297 -15.95 -7.66 -0.59
C ALA A 297 -14.48 -7.53 -0.99
N LEU A 298 -13.59 -7.96 -0.12
CA LEU A 298 -12.14 -7.85 -0.26
C LEU A 298 -11.45 -9.19 0.01
N SER A 299 -10.32 -9.38 -0.64
CA SER A 299 -9.43 -10.51 -0.35
C SER A 299 -8.04 -10.00 0.01
N PRO A 300 -7.39 -10.56 1.05
CA PRO A 300 -6.05 -10.12 1.43
C PRO A 300 -5.03 -10.39 0.32
N ILE A 301 -4.01 -9.53 0.23
CA ILE A 301 -2.89 -9.75 -0.69
C ILE A 301 -2.09 -10.96 -0.23
N GLY A 302 -1.91 -11.93 -1.12
CA GLY A 302 -1.17 -13.17 -0.84
C GLY A 302 0.25 -12.90 -0.34
N GLY A 303 0.65 -13.56 0.74
CA GLY A 303 1.95 -13.40 1.40
C GLY A 303 2.11 -12.15 2.25
N GLN A 304 1.49 -11.02 1.88
CA GLN A 304 1.59 -9.76 2.63
C GLN A 304 0.50 -9.57 3.67
N GLY A 305 -0.72 -10.04 3.40
CA GLY A 305 -1.86 -9.94 4.31
C GLY A 305 -2.63 -8.62 4.27
N PHE A 306 -2.26 -7.65 3.43
CA PHE A 306 -3.01 -6.39 3.33
C PHE A 306 -4.43 -6.62 2.82
N LEU A 307 -5.41 -6.15 3.58
CA LEU A 307 -6.83 -6.16 3.23
C LEU A 307 -7.27 -4.80 2.67
N LEU A 308 -6.85 -3.70 3.28
CA LEU A 308 -7.18 -2.33 2.90
C LEU A 308 -5.91 -1.49 2.72
N GLY A 309 -6.00 -0.51 1.81
CA GLY A 309 -4.98 0.50 1.56
C GLY A 309 -3.86 0.09 0.60
N ARG A 310 -3.91 -1.11 0.06
CA ARG A 310 -2.96 -1.58 -0.95
C ARG A 310 -3.69 -2.08 -2.18
N GLY A 311 -3.59 -1.32 -3.28
CA GLY A 311 -4.25 -1.64 -4.55
C GLY A 311 -5.76 -1.38 -4.58
N ASN A 312 -6.34 -0.90 -3.49
CA ASN A 312 -7.76 -0.55 -3.36
C ASN A 312 -7.98 0.82 -2.68
N GLN A 313 -7.08 1.78 -2.92
CA GLN A 313 -7.14 3.13 -2.35
C GLN A 313 -8.36 3.94 -2.85
N GLN A 314 -9.09 3.45 -3.84
CA GLN A 314 -10.39 3.98 -4.27
C GLN A 314 -11.45 3.87 -3.16
N LEU A 315 -11.31 2.87 -2.26
CA LEU A 315 -12.10 2.74 -1.05
C LEU A 315 -11.56 3.74 -0.02
N THR A 316 -12.03 4.99 -0.13
CA THR A 316 -11.54 6.06 0.74
C THR A 316 -11.98 5.88 2.19
N PRO A 317 -11.29 6.51 3.17
CA PRO A 317 -11.73 6.48 4.56
C PRO A 317 -13.16 6.92 4.78
N GLU A 318 -13.64 7.91 4.02
CA GLU A 318 -15.02 8.40 4.08
C GLU A 318 -16.02 7.32 3.65
N LEU A 319 -15.76 6.66 2.52
CA LEU A 319 -16.59 5.56 2.03
C LEU A 319 -16.61 4.39 3.01
N LEU A 320 -15.44 4.01 3.54
CA LEU A 320 -15.32 2.91 4.50
C LEU A 320 -16.05 3.20 5.82
N ARG A 321 -16.02 4.46 6.30
CA ARG A 321 -16.83 4.85 7.47
C ARG A 321 -18.33 4.77 7.19
N ALA A 322 -18.76 5.22 6.02
CA ALA A 322 -20.17 5.16 5.61
C ALA A 322 -20.66 3.71 5.40
N THR A 323 -19.78 2.84 4.89
CA THR A 323 -20.09 1.41 4.71
C THR A 323 -20.13 0.67 6.05
N GLY A 324 -19.23 1.00 6.97
CA GLY A 324 -19.09 0.34 8.24
C GLY A 324 -18.41 -1.03 8.15
N ARG A 325 -17.92 -1.49 9.30
CA ARG A 325 -17.22 -2.77 9.40
C ARG A 325 -18.14 -3.99 9.21
N GLU A 326 -19.42 -3.83 9.57
CA GLU A 326 -20.45 -4.88 9.46
C GLU A 326 -20.78 -5.25 8.02
N ARG A 327 -20.52 -4.34 7.05
CA ARG A 327 -20.68 -4.60 5.61
C ARG A 327 -19.37 -4.97 4.91
N LEU A 328 -18.30 -5.21 5.67
CA LEU A 328 -17.04 -5.69 5.13
C LEU A 328 -17.05 -7.22 5.06
N LEU A 329 -17.01 -7.76 3.85
CA LEU A 329 -16.88 -9.19 3.56
C LEU A 329 -15.42 -9.50 3.22
N VAL A 330 -14.74 -10.24 4.09
CA VAL A 330 -13.36 -10.68 3.85
C VAL A 330 -13.40 -12.07 3.24
N LEU A 331 -12.84 -12.22 2.05
CA LEU A 331 -12.89 -13.44 1.25
C LEU A 331 -11.49 -14.05 1.13
N ALA A 332 -11.32 -15.30 1.50
CA ALA A 332 -10.06 -16.00 1.26
C ALA A 332 -10.29 -17.51 1.18
N THR A 333 -9.57 -18.18 0.29
CA THR A 333 -9.46 -19.64 0.35
C THR A 333 -8.62 -20.06 1.55
N GLU A 334 -8.79 -21.28 2.03
CA GLU A 334 -7.98 -21.81 3.14
C GLU A 334 -6.48 -21.84 2.79
N ALA A 335 -6.13 -22.16 1.55
CA ALA A 335 -4.75 -22.08 1.07
C ALA A 335 -4.16 -20.67 1.19
N LYS A 336 -4.95 -19.64 0.93
CA LYS A 336 -4.54 -18.23 1.08
C LYS A 336 -4.32 -17.84 2.54
N LEU A 337 -5.16 -18.33 3.44
CA LEU A 337 -4.99 -18.13 4.89
C LEU A 337 -3.77 -18.87 5.43
N ALA A 338 -3.56 -20.11 5.00
CA ALA A 338 -2.39 -20.91 5.36
C ALA A 338 -1.08 -20.21 4.94
N ALA A 339 -1.04 -19.56 3.77
CA ALA A 339 0.12 -18.80 3.29
C ALA A 339 0.47 -17.57 4.17
N LEU A 340 -0.45 -17.10 5.01
CA LEU A 340 -0.17 -16.06 5.98
C LEU A 340 0.61 -16.56 7.21
N ALA A 341 0.69 -17.88 7.42
CA ALA A 341 1.42 -18.51 8.51
C ALA A 341 1.08 -17.90 9.89
N GLY A 342 -0.21 -17.65 10.17
CA GLY A 342 -0.69 -17.08 11.44
C GLY A 342 -0.49 -15.56 11.60
N ARG A 343 0.10 -14.88 10.61
CA ARG A 343 0.25 -13.42 10.65
C ARG A 343 -1.10 -12.72 10.47
N PRO A 344 -1.34 -11.58 11.13
CA PRO A 344 -2.60 -10.85 10.99
C PRO A 344 -2.85 -10.35 9.57
N LEU A 345 -4.10 -10.09 9.24
CA LEU A 345 -4.47 -9.23 8.13
C LEU A 345 -4.13 -7.78 8.48
N LEU A 346 -3.74 -6.99 7.47
CA LEU A 346 -3.21 -5.64 7.67
C LEU A 346 -4.13 -4.56 7.08
N LEU A 347 -4.18 -3.43 7.78
CA LEU A 347 -4.86 -2.20 7.37
C LEU A 347 -3.83 -1.10 7.15
N ASP A 348 -4.03 -0.28 6.12
CA ASP A 348 -3.26 0.94 5.86
C ASP A 348 -4.09 1.88 4.96
N THR A 349 -5.26 2.31 5.47
CA THR A 349 -6.19 3.17 4.70
C THR A 349 -5.66 4.59 4.50
N GLY A 350 -4.60 4.96 5.23
CA GLY A 350 -4.06 6.32 5.30
C GLY A 350 -4.74 7.17 6.37
N ASP A 351 -5.69 6.61 7.12
CA ASP A 351 -6.35 7.24 8.26
C ASP A 351 -6.17 6.34 9.49
N PRO A 352 -5.25 6.69 10.42
CA PRO A 352 -4.96 5.86 11.59
C PRO A 352 -6.15 5.62 12.51
N HIS A 353 -7.10 6.58 12.60
CA HIS A 353 -8.30 6.41 13.43
C HIS A 353 -9.25 5.38 12.84
N LEU A 354 -9.38 5.37 11.51
CA LEU A 354 -10.17 4.35 10.82
C LEU A 354 -9.51 2.97 10.94
N ASP A 355 -8.20 2.91 10.76
CA ASP A 355 -7.44 1.67 10.89
C ASP A 355 -7.57 1.08 12.30
N ASP A 356 -7.48 1.91 13.34
CA ASP A 356 -7.72 1.50 14.73
C ASP A 356 -9.17 1.01 14.93
N ALA A 357 -10.18 1.72 14.38
CA ALA A 357 -11.60 1.35 14.50
C ALA A 357 -11.96 0.03 13.78
N PHE A 358 -11.26 -0.27 12.67
CA PHE A 358 -11.45 -1.51 11.92
C PHE A 358 -10.63 -2.67 12.48
N SER A 359 -9.64 -2.41 13.34
CA SER A 359 -8.80 -3.43 13.97
C SER A 359 -9.58 -4.37 14.89
N GLY A 360 -9.01 -5.54 15.19
CA GLY A 360 -9.62 -6.57 16.03
C GLY A 360 -9.74 -7.91 15.32
N HIS A 361 -10.81 -8.65 15.53
CA HIS A 361 -11.06 -9.92 14.84
C HIS A 361 -12.13 -9.75 13.76
N VAL A 362 -11.91 -10.38 12.63
CA VAL A 362 -12.82 -10.35 11.48
C VAL A 362 -13.14 -11.79 11.06
N ARG A 363 -14.36 -12.00 10.62
CA ARG A 363 -14.78 -13.25 10.00
C ARG A 363 -14.35 -13.27 8.53
N VAL A 364 -13.56 -14.24 8.15
CA VAL A 364 -13.11 -14.48 6.78
C VAL A 364 -13.95 -15.60 6.19
N ILE A 365 -14.64 -15.32 5.11
CA ILE A 365 -15.49 -16.30 4.39
C ILE A 365 -14.56 -17.20 3.59
N THR A 366 -14.60 -18.51 3.86
CA THR A 366 -13.79 -19.54 3.21
C THR A 366 -14.61 -20.48 2.31
N GLY A 367 -15.94 -20.45 2.45
CA GLY A 367 -16.89 -21.24 1.68
C GLY A 367 -18.32 -20.90 2.07
N ARG A 368 -19.31 -21.61 1.51
CA ARG A 368 -20.72 -21.44 1.91
C ARG A 368 -20.90 -21.94 3.35
N HIS A 369 -21.43 -21.08 4.23
CA HIS A 369 -21.56 -21.32 5.67
C HIS A 369 -20.24 -21.69 6.38
N SER A 370 -19.09 -21.47 5.71
CA SER A 370 -17.75 -21.72 6.24
C SER A 370 -16.99 -20.42 6.42
N SER A 371 -16.38 -20.25 7.58
CA SER A 371 -15.59 -19.07 7.87
C SER A 371 -14.53 -19.33 8.94
N ALA A 372 -13.43 -18.62 8.86
CA ALA A 372 -12.38 -18.55 9.87
C ALA A 372 -12.42 -17.18 10.59
N VAL A 373 -12.03 -17.16 11.85
CA VAL A 373 -11.81 -15.89 12.59
C VAL A 373 -10.34 -15.54 12.47
N TYR A 374 -10.06 -14.33 12.01
CA TYR A 374 -8.71 -13.86 11.78
C TYR A 374 -8.47 -12.51 12.44
N ARG A 375 -7.23 -12.26 12.90
CA ARG A 375 -6.87 -10.94 13.45
C ARG A 375 -6.68 -9.95 12.30
N LEU A 376 -7.26 -8.76 12.44
CA LEU A 376 -7.11 -7.61 11.58
C LEU A 376 -6.38 -6.52 12.38
N SER A 377 -5.28 -6.00 11.88
CA SER A 377 -4.38 -5.09 12.59
C SER A 377 -3.99 -3.87 11.75
N ALA A 378 -3.98 -2.73 12.42
CA ALA A 378 -3.30 -1.54 11.96
C ALA A 378 -1.81 -1.61 12.30
#